data_92ede555f472a6f3166bca069df7df27
#
_entry.id   92ede555f472a6f3166bca069df7df27
#
_cell.length_a   1.000
_cell.length_b   1.000
_cell.length_c   1.000
_cell.angle_alpha   90.00
_cell.angle_beta   90.00
_cell.angle_gamma   90.00
#
_symmetry.space_group_name_H-M   'P 1'
#
loop_
_entity.id
_entity.type
_entity.pdbx_description
1 polymer ?
#
loop_
_entity_poly.entity_id
_entity_poly.type
_entity_poly.pdbx_seq_one_letter_code
_entity_poly.pdbx_strand_id
1 'polypeptide(L)'
;MDEELIFGPPGCGKTYTLIDIVKEELGRGTPPDKIAFVSFSKKSIEEAKDRISEQTKLSLKDVPWFKTLHSTGYNWLGLNDSNMLTRADFTKLGEELGIIFDGNTARSNSDGVLLQSFNKGNQYLELIGRAAMREVSLDEEYNDNGDYQLSYSFLKKVNKVYKEYKKEYDKRDFTDMIQDFVYQGTAPSIDVLIVDEAQDLTKLQWSMIDVLKQSAKRVWYAGDDDQAIHAWNGVDVKNFMNSCSNIRILDQSYRVPMSVHSIADKIVKRIDVRQKKEWNPTTREGLVDYHMNWYDVDIDEGSWTIMARTNKIVSKIETNLRDNGYLYERFGQVSF
;
A
#
# COMPACT_ATOMS: atom_id res chain seq x y z
N MET A 1 6.04 0.61 26.59
CA MET A 1 5.82 1.24 25.28
C MET A 1 4.34 1.65 25.24
N ASP A 2 4.07 2.90 24.93
CA ASP A 2 2.71 3.39 24.74
C ASP A 2 2.29 3.13 23.30
N GLU A 3 1.19 2.39 23.12
CA GLU A 3 0.68 2.04 21.79
C GLU A 3 -0.81 2.34 21.70
N GLU A 4 -1.25 2.86 20.56
CA GLU A 4 -2.66 3.12 20.26
C GLU A 4 -3.00 2.70 18.83
N LEU A 5 -4.13 2.02 18.66
CA LEU A 5 -4.69 1.62 17.37
C LEU A 5 -5.92 2.46 17.04
N ILE A 6 -5.85 3.25 15.99
CA ILE A 6 -6.89 4.17 15.56
C ILE A 6 -7.63 3.59 14.36
N PHE A 7 -8.88 3.17 14.59
CA PHE A 7 -9.77 2.82 13.50
C PHE A 7 -10.46 4.06 12.96
N GLY A 8 -10.33 4.26 11.67
CA GLY A 8 -10.88 5.44 11.01
C GLY A 8 -11.66 5.11 9.76
N PRO A 9 -12.99 5.00 9.81
CA PRO A 9 -13.84 4.87 8.65
C PRO A 9 -13.58 5.91 7.54
N PRO A 10 -14.16 5.75 6.34
CA PRO A 10 -13.90 6.68 5.24
C PRO A 10 -14.22 8.13 5.60
N GLY A 11 -13.25 9.04 5.43
CA GLY A 11 -13.43 10.47 5.63
C GLY A 11 -13.55 10.93 7.08
N CYS A 12 -13.16 10.11 8.07
CA CYS A 12 -13.18 10.47 9.49
C CYS A 12 -11.98 11.30 9.95
N GLY A 13 -11.03 11.64 9.05
CA GLY A 13 -9.88 12.48 9.39
C GLY A 13 -8.71 11.73 10.01
N LYS A 14 -8.47 10.44 9.67
CA LYS A 14 -7.30 9.66 10.13
C LYS A 14 -6.01 10.46 10.02
N THR A 15 -5.63 10.85 8.79
CA THR A 15 -4.39 11.58 8.54
C THR A 15 -4.33 12.89 9.33
N TYR A 16 -5.47 13.60 9.47
CA TYR A 16 -5.54 14.81 10.29
C TYR A 16 -5.20 14.50 11.76
N THR A 17 -5.82 13.46 12.33
CA THR A 17 -5.56 13.01 13.70
C THR A 17 -4.08 12.62 13.88
N LEU A 18 -3.48 11.91 12.92
CA LEU A 18 -2.07 11.55 12.98
C LEU A 18 -1.13 12.77 12.92
N ILE A 19 -1.47 13.79 12.15
CA ILE A 19 -0.70 15.04 12.10
C ILE A 19 -0.84 15.82 13.41
N ASP A 20 -2.02 15.83 14.04
CA ASP A 20 -2.16 16.42 15.36
C ASP A 20 -1.32 15.70 16.42
N ILE A 21 -1.23 14.37 16.36
CA ILE A 21 -0.31 13.59 17.20
C ILE A 21 1.14 14.01 16.98
N VAL A 22 1.57 14.17 15.72
CA VAL A 22 2.92 14.69 15.42
C VAL A 22 3.15 16.06 16.09
N LYS A 23 2.19 16.97 15.98
CA LYS A 23 2.29 18.31 16.60
C LYS A 23 2.35 18.25 18.13
N GLU A 24 1.55 17.38 18.73
CA GLU A 24 1.62 17.15 20.17
C GLU A 24 3.00 16.62 20.62
N GLU A 25 3.59 15.69 19.86
CA GLU A 25 4.90 15.16 20.14
C GLU A 25 6.01 16.22 20.01
N LEU A 26 5.93 17.05 18.98
CA LEU A 26 6.81 18.21 18.83
C LEU A 26 6.64 19.20 20.01
N GLY A 27 5.38 19.44 20.44
CA GLY A 27 5.06 20.27 21.60
C GLY A 27 5.60 19.70 22.93
N ARG A 28 5.71 18.37 23.03
CA ARG A 28 6.35 17.68 24.16
C ARG A 28 7.87 17.75 24.14
N GLY A 29 8.46 18.30 23.06
CA GLY A 29 9.90 18.44 22.88
C GLY A 29 10.56 17.24 22.19
N THR A 30 9.78 16.33 21.57
CA THR A 30 10.34 15.26 20.75
C THR A 30 11.01 15.89 19.51
N PRO A 31 12.30 15.63 19.24
CA PRO A 31 12.98 16.16 18.06
C PRO A 31 12.32 15.64 16.78
N PRO A 32 12.18 16.47 15.74
CA PRO A 32 11.50 16.07 14.48
C PRO A 32 12.15 14.86 13.79
N ASP A 33 13.48 14.73 13.87
CA ASP A 33 14.25 13.60 13.35
C ASP A 33 14.09 12.30 14.16
N LYS A 34 13.41 12.37 15.31
CA LYS A 34 13.01 11.21 16.14
C LYS A 34 11.57 10.79 15.95
N ILE A 35 10.84 11.42 15.03
CA ILE A 35 9.48 11.05 14.67
C ILE A 35 9.49 10.39 13.29
N ALA A 36 9.10 9.12 13.25
CA ALA A 36 8.87 8.40 12.00
C ALA A 36 7.37 8.36 11.68
N PHE A 37 7.02 8.80 10.48
CA PHE A 37 5.69 8.65 9.90
C PHE A 37 5.82 7.76 8.68
N VAL A 38 5.34 6.54 8.77
CA VAL A 38 5.44 5.55 7.70
C VAL A 38 4.06 5.18 7.18
N SER A 39 3.97 4.94 5.88
CA SER A 39 2.73 4.49 5.23
C SER A 39 3.05 3.52 4.10
N PHE A 40 2.04 2.74 3.74
CA PHE A 40 2.05 1.96 2.52
C PHE A 40 2.09 2.86 1.28
N SER A 41 1.34 3.95 1.26
CA SER A 41 1.10 4.82 0.11
C SER A 41 2.01 6.04 0.07
N LYS A 42 2.58 6.36 -1.09
CA LYS A 42 3.31 7.62 -1.32
C LYS A 42 2.41 8.83 -1.12
N LYS A 43 1.16 8.74 -1.56
CA LYS A 43 0.19 9.82 -1.45
C LYS A 43 -0.06 10.20 0.00
N SER A 44 -0.20 9.21 0.90
CA SER A 44 -0.34 9.48 2.34
C SER A 44 0.89 10.19 2.90
N ILE A 45 2.09 9.81 2.46
CA ILE A 45 3.33 10.46 2.90
C ILE A 45 3.42 11.90 2.38
N GLU A 46 3.07 12.15 1.13
CA GLU A 46 3.05 13.49 0.54
C GLU A 46 2.04 14.38 1.28
N GLU A 47 0.82 13.89 1.49
CA GLU A 47 -0.20 14.61 2.27
C GLU A 47 0.27 14.91 3.70
N ALA A 48 0.92 13.96 4.38
CA ALA A 48 1.45 14.19 5.72
C ALA A 48 2.56 15.25 5.73
N LYS A 49 3.46 15.23 4.75
CA LYS A 49 4.53 16.22 4.59
C LYS A 49 3.98 17.62 4.32
N ASP A 50 3.02 17.74 3.42
CA ASP A 50 2.40 19.02 3.08
C ASP A 50 1.71 19.61 4.30
N ARG A 51 0.90 18.82 5.00
CA ARG A 51 0.19 19.24 6.22
C ARG A 51 1.14 19.66 7.34
N ILE A 52 2.23 18.90 7.59
CA ILE A 52 3.17 19.27 8.64
C ILE A 52 3.93 20.55 8.28
N SER A 53 4.28 20.73 7.00
CA SER A 53 4.94 21.94 6.50
C SER A 53 4.03 23.18 6.60
N GLU A 54 2.74 23.04 6.28
CA GLU A 54 1.75 24.11 6.38
C GLU A 54 1.42 24.50 7.82
N GLN A 55 1.36 23.52 8.73
CA GLN A 55 0.90 23.73 10.11
C GLN A 55 2.04 23.96 11.11
N THR A 56 3.29 23.78 10.69
CA THR A 56 4.49 24.01 11.50
C THR A 56 5.50 24.83 10.71
N LYS A 57 6.63 25.17 11.34
CA LYS A 57 7.75 25.83 10.64
C LYS A 57 8.80 24.83 10.15
N LEU A 58 8.48 23.52 10.17
CA LEU A 58 9.41 22.47 9.79
C LEU A 58 9.53 22.37 8.27
N SER A 59 10.76 22.17 7.81
CA SER A 59 11.03 21.80 6.43
C SER A 59 11.02 20.26 6.27
N LEU A 60 10.89 19.79 5.05
CA LEU A 60 10.94 18.34 4.75
C LEU A 60 12.27 17.68 5.16
N LYS A 61 13.34 18.48 5.33
CA LYS A 61 14.65 17.98 5.81
C LYS A 61 14.65 17.70 7.30
N ASP A 62 13.77 18.36 8.05
CA ASP A 62 13.67 18.20 9.50
C ASP A 62 12.95 16.91 9.88
N VAL A 63 12.16 16.32 8.96
CA VAL A 63 11.38 15.08 9.13
C VAL A 63 11.89 13.95 8.21
N PRO A 64 13.11 13.46 8.38
CA PRO A 64 13.77 12.54 7.45
C PRO A 64 13.06 11.19 7.33
N TRP A 65 12.25 10.82 8.34
CA TRP A 65 11.56 9.53 8.44
C TRP A 65 10.07 9.58 8.08
N PHE A 66 9.61 10.66 7.41
CA PHE A 66 8.30 10.70 6.76
C PHE A 66 8.43 10.05 5.39
N LYS A 67 8.27 8.72 5.34
CA LYS A 67 8.59 7.90 4.14
C LYS A 67 7.68 6.68 4.04
N THR A 68 7.56 6.13 2.82
CA THR A 68 7.03 4.77 2.69
C THR A 68 8.01 3.76 3.28
N LEU A 69 7.54 2.57 3.65
CA LEU A 69 8.40 1.51 4.18
C LEU A 69 9.55 1.18 3.23
N HIS A 70 9.26 1.07 1.92
CA HIS A 70 10.31 0.85 0.91
C HIS A 70 11.35 1.97 0.88
N SER A 71 10.90 3.23 0.92
CA SER A 71 11.84 4.37 0.98
C SER A 71 12.64 4.40 2.28
N THR A 72 12.08 3.93 3.39
CA THR A 72 12.79 3.80 4.65
C THR A 72 13.88 2.74 4.54
N GLY A 73 13.54 1.55 4.02
CA GLY A 73 14.52 0.47 3.78
C GLY A 73 15.62 0.90 2.81
N TYR A 74 15.24 1.47 1.66
CA TYR A 74 16.19 1.98 0.65
C TYR A 74 17.23 2.94 1.25
N ASN A 75 16.78 3.93 2.02
CA ASN A 75 17.68 4.92 2.62
C ASN A 75 18.52 4.34 3.77
N TRP A 76 17.92 3.51 4.64
CA TRP A 76 18.61 2.93 5.78
C TRP A 76 19.70 1.95 5.37
N LEU A 77 19.44 1.15 4.33
CA LEU A 77 20.42 0.22 3.77
C LEU A 77 21.49 0.90 2.89
N GLY A 78 21.38 2.21 2.66
CA GLY A 78 22.33 2.95 1.81
C GLY A 78 22.28 2.53 0.34
N LEU A 79 21.14 2.03 -0.15
CA LEU A 79 20.96 1.62 -1.53
C LEU A 79 20.94 2.84 -2.47
N ASN A 80 21.29 2.58 -3.71
CA ASN A 80 21.23 3.56 -4.79
C ASN A 80 20.66 2.90 -6.07
N ASP A 81 20.43 3.70 -7.12
CA ASP A 81 19.79 3.20 -8.34
C ASP A 81 20.58 2.07 -9.03
N SER A 82 21.90 2.00 -8.82
CA SER A 82 22.71 0.90 -9.38
C SER A 82 22.44 -0.44 -8.70
N ASN A 83 21.93 -0.44 -7.46
CA ASN A 83 21.54 -1.67 -6.75
C ASN A 83 20.13 -2.14 -7.18
N MET A 84 19.36 -1.33 -7.87
CA MET A 84 18.01 -1.71 -8.26
C MET A 84 17.99 -2.51 -9.56
N LEU A 85 17.11 -3.52 -9.63
CA LEU A 85 16.85 -4.25 -10.86
C LEU A 85 16.25 -3.33 -11.92
N THR A 86 16.80 -3.39 -13.13
CA THR A 86 16.39 -2.61 -14.29
C THR A 86 15.71 -3.51 -15.33
N ARG A 87 15.11 -2.89 -16.35
CA ARG A 87 14.56 -3.64 -17.48
C ARG A 87 15.63 -4.47 -18.21
N ALA A 88 16.88 -3.98 -18.28
CA ALA A 88 17.99 -4.72 -18.89
C ALA A 88 18.33 -5.99 -18.09
N ASP A 89 18.25 -5.94 -16.76
CA ASP A 89 18.45 -7.11 -15.89
C ASP A 89 17.38 -8.17 -16.16
N PHE A 90 16.10 -7.77 -16.26
CA PHE A 90 15.01 -8.70 -16.62
C PHE A 90 15.14 -9.30 -18.02
N THR A 91 15.69 -8.56 -18.99
CA THR A 91 15.98 -9.09 -20.32
C THR A 91 17.03 -10.20 -20.23
N LYS A 92 18.14 -9.99 -19.51
CA LYS A 92 19.19 -10.99 -19.31
C LYS A 92 18.67 -12.25 -18.60
N LEU A 93 17.91 -12.05 -17.50
CA LEU A 93 17.26 -13.16 -16.80
C LEU A 93 16.33 -13.96 -17.73
N GLY A 94 15.61 -13.27 -18.60
CA GLY A 94 14.73 -13.88 -19.59
C GLY A 94 15.47 -14.72 -20.62
N GLU A 95 16.60 -14.23 -21.12
CA GLU A 95 17.49 -14.97 -22.05
C GLU A 95 18.03 -16.25 -21.41
N GLU A 96 18.49 -16.17 -20.15
CA GLU A 96 19.01 -17.33 -19.41
C GLU A 96 17.93 -18.39 -19.14
N LEU A 97 16.73 -17.96 -18.83
CA LEU A 97 15.61 -18.84 -18.48
C LEU A 97 14.79 -19.32 -19.69
N GLY A 98 14.98 -18.71 -20.87
CA GLY A 98 14.17 -18.97 -22.05
C GLY A 98 12.71 -18.50 -21.90
N ILE A 99 12.48 -17.39 -21.16
CA ILE A 99 11.16 -16.82 -20.92
C ILE A 99 11.23 -15.28 -20.99
N ILE A 100 10.13 -14.63 -21.33
CA ILE A 100 10.09 -13.17 -21.42
C ILE A 100 9.61 -12.58 -20.09
N PHE A 101 10.37 -11.63 -19.55
CA PHE A 101 9.95 -10.70 -18.52
C PHE A 101 9.78 -9.32 -19.14
N ASP A 102 8.65 -8.65 -18.92
CA ASP A 102 8.42 -7.32 -19.49
C ASP A 102 9.03 -6.17 -18.68
N GLY A 103 9.63 -6.49 -17.52
CA GLY A 103 10.25 -5.55 -16.61
C GLY A 103 9.24 -4.68 -15.83
N ASN A 104 7.93 -4.90 -16.01
CA ASN A 104 6.90 -4.15 -15.27
C ASN A 104 6.75 -4.64 -13.83
N THR A 105 7.18 -5.85 -13.52
CA THR A 105 7.26 -6.37 -12.14
C THR A 105 8.29 -5.64 -11.28
N ALA A 106 9.31 -5.01 -11.91
CA ALA A 106 10.22 -4.10 -11.21
C ALA A 106 9.55 -2.78 -10.84
N ARG A 107 8.46 -2.45 -11.49
CA ARG A 107 7.59 -1.33 -11.14
C ARG A 107 6.38 -1.89 -10.41
N SER A 108 6.57 -2.29 -9.14
CA SER A 108 5.45 -2.14 -8.23
C SER A 108 4.94 -0.70 -8.43
N ASN A 109 3.63 -0.49 -8.44
CA ASN A 109 3.11 0.86 -8.30
C ASN A 109 3.92 1.54 -7.21
N SER A 110 4.01 2.86 -7.28
CA SER A 110 4.71 3.70 -6.29
C SER A 110 4.46 3.29 -4.82
N ASP A 111 3.50 2.43 -4.59
CA ASP A 111 3.02 1.96 -3.30
C ASP A 111 3.40 0.49 -2.99
N GLY A 112 4.21 -0.17 -3.83
CA GLY A 112 4.67 -1.55 -3.56
C GLY A 112 3.65 -2.65 -3.88
N VAL A 113 2.53 -2.32 -4.53
CA VAL A 113 1.53 -3.31 -4.97
C VAL A 113 2.06 -4.07 -6.18
N LEU A 114 2.13 -5.40 -6.10
CA LEU A 114 2.40 -6.24 -7.27
C LEU A 114 1.24 -6.10 -8.26
N LEU A 115 1.55 -5.72 -9.49
CA LEU A 115 0.54 -5.67 -10.55
C LEU A 115 0.38 -7.06 -11.15
N GLN A 116 -0.86 -7.55 -11.22
CA GLN A 116 -1.14 -8.81 -11.88
C GLN A 116 -0.79 -8.73 -13.36
N SER A 117 0.11 -9.59 -13.82
CA SER A 117 0.58 -9.63 -15.21
C SER A 117 -0.04 -10.78 -15.98
N PHE A 118 -0.29 -10.56 -17.27
CA PHE A 118 -0.66 -11.63 -18.21
C PHE A 118 0.58 -12.34 -18.79
N ASN A 119 1.78 -11.83 -18.58
CA ASN A 119 3.02 -12.43 -19.02
C ASN A 119 3.41 -13.56 -18.07
N LYS A 120 3.61 -14.78 -18.60
CA LYS A 120 3.96 -15.97 -17.80
C LYS A 120 5.25 -15.78 -16.99
N GLY A 121 6.25 -15.09 -17.54
CA GLY A 121 7.49 -14.79 -16.81
C GLY A 121 7.22 -13.98 -15.56
N ASN A 122 6.45 -12.90 -15.72
CA ASN A 122 6.09 -12.05 -14.59
C ASN A 122 5.25 -12.76 -13.54
N GLN A 123 4.37 -13.68 -13.93
CA GLN A 123 3.57 -14.48 -12.98
C GLN A 123 4.45 -15.33 -12.06
N TYR A 124 5.59 -15.85 -12.55
CA TYR A 124 6.57 -16.55 -11.71
C TYR A 124 7.20 -15.59 -10.67
N LEU A 125 7.57 -14.37 -11.10
CA LEU A 125 8.11 -13.35 -10.19
C LEU A 125 7.08 -12.86 -9.19
N GLU A 126 5.82 -12.76 -9.59
CA GLU A 126 4.70 -12.42 -8.68
C GLU A 126 4.54 -13.48 -7.58
N LEU A 127 4.59 -14.78 -7.92
CA LEU A 127 4.54 -15.84 -6.91
C LEU A 127 5.74 -15.77 -5.95
N ILE A 128 6.94 -15.53 -6.47
CA ILE A 128 8.16 -15.39 -5.65
C ILE A 128 8.04 -14.19 -4.70
N GLY A 129 7.64 -13.03 -5.21
CA GLY A 129 7.45 -11.83 -4.41
C GLY A 129 6.35 -11.97 -3.36
N ARG A 130 5.23 -12.61 -3.73
CA ARG A 130 4.09 -12.82 -2.83
C ARG A 130 4.42 -13.83 -1.72
N ALA A 131 5.17 -14.92 -2.03
CA ALA A 131 5.69 -15.83 -1.01
C ALA A 131 6.53 -15.09 0.03
N ALA A 132 7.41 -14.20 -0.42
CA ALA A 132 8.23 -13.38 0.46
C ALA A 132 7.39 -12.36 1.28
N MET A 133 6.44 -11.68 0.66
CA MET A 133 5.56 -10.73 1.35
C MET A 133 4.66 -11.39 2.40
N ARG A 134 4.25 -12.63 2.16
CA ARG A 134 3.47 -13.44 3.12
C ARG A 134 4.35 -14.15 4.15
N GLU A 135 5.68 -14.12 3.98
CA GLU A 135 6.63 -14.91 4.77
C GLU A 135 6.26 -16.39 4.83
N VAL A 136 5.92 -16.96 3.67
CA VAL A 136 5.63 -18.38 3.49
C VAL A 136 6.62 -19.04 2.54
N SER A 137 6.64 -20.38 2.53
CA SER A 137 7.46 -21.11 1.57
C SER A 137 6.92 -20.95 0.14
N LEU A 138 7.81 -21.11 -0.85
CA LEU A 138 7.40 -21.08 -2.25
C LEU A 138 6.42 -22.22 -2.60
N ASP A 139 6.53 -23.37 -1.90
CA ASP A 139 5.61 -24.49 -2.03
C ASP A 139 4.20 -24.11 -1.56
N GLU A 140 4.10 -23.49 -0.41
CA GLU A 140 2.84 -23.03 0.17
C GLU A 140 2.18 -21.98 -0.72
N GLU A 141 2.94 -20.96 -1.15
CA GLU A 141 2.40 -19.93 -2.04
C GLU A 141 1.91 -20.51 -3.38
N TYR A 142 2.66 -21.47 -3.96
CA TYR A 142 2.24 -22.11 -5.20
C TYR A 142 0.97 -22.95 -5.03
N ASN A 143 0.83 -23.64 -3.90
CA ASN A 143 -0.37 -24.44 -3.62
C ASN A 143 -1.60 -23.58 -3.34
N ASP A 144 -1.41 -22.45 -2.64
CA ASP A 144 -2.51 -21.55 -2.28
C ASP A 144 -2.98 -20.69 -3.46
N ASN A 145 -2.05 -20.19 -4.26
CA ASN A 145 -2.29 -19.12 -5.22
C ASN A 145 -1.67 -19.36 -6.60
N GLY A 146 -1.05 -20.50 -6.82
CA GLY A 146 -0.47 -20.85 -8.12
C GLY A 146 -1.57 -21.10 -9.16
N ASP A 147 -1.34 -20.61 -10.39
CA ASP A 147 -2.13 -21.03 -11.55
C ASP A 147 -1.60 -22.40 -12.02
N TYR A 148 -2.50 -23.38 -12.20
CA TYR A 148 -2.16 -24.71 -12.73
C TYR A 148 -1.51 -24.69 -14.12
N GLN A 149 -1.53 -23.54 -14.81
CA GLN A 149 -0.80 -23.34 -16.07
C GLN A 149 0.69 -23.03 -15.86
N LEU A 150 1.13 -22.77 -14.63
CA LEU A 150 2.51 -22.52 -14.26
C LEU A 150 3.16 -23.79 -13.74
N SER A 151 4.33 -24.15 -14.26
CA SER A 151 5.08 -25.33 -13.81
C SER A 151 5.79 -25.02 -12.48
N TYR A 152 5.51 -25.80 -11.45
CA TYR A 152 6.20 -25.68 -10.16
C TYR A 152 7.71 -25.93 -10.25
N SER A 153 8.14 -26.94 -11.05
CA SER A 153 9.57 -27.20 -11.25
C SER A 153 10.27 -26.01 -11.92
N PHE A 154 9.59 -25.35 -12.85
CA PHE A 154 10.12 -24.16 -13.49
C PHE A 154 10.11 -22.95 -12.54
N LEU A 155 9.09 -22.79 -11.69
CA LEU A 155 9.06 -21.77 -10.64
C LEU A 155 10.29 -21.88 -9.71
N LYS A 156 10.64 -23.09 -9.29
CA LYS A 156 11.87 -23.32 -8.48
C LYS A 156 13.13 -22.92 -9.24
N LYS A 157 13.21 -23.25 -10.56
CA LYS A 157 14.33 -22.83 -11.40
C LYS A 157 14.41 -21.28 -11.49
N VAL A 158 13.28 -20.62 -11.78
CA VAL A 158 13.22 -19.15 -11.85
C VAL A 158 13.67 -18.54 -10.51
N ASN A 159 13.14 -19.01 -9.39
CA ASN A 159 13.50 -18.50 -8.07
C ASN A 159 14.99 -18.66 -7.77
N LYS A 160 15.59 -19.80 -8.15
CA LYS A 160 17.02 -20.05 -7.97
C LYS A 160 17.85 -19.06 -8.79
N VAL A 161 17.64 -19.00 -10.12
CA VAL A 161 18.38 -18.12 -11.03
C VAL A 161 18.21 -16.66 -10.64
N TYR A 162 16.98 -16.25 -10.29
CA TYR A 162 16.67 -14.89 -9.85
C TYR A 162 17.45 -14.48 -8.60
N LYS A 163 17.54 -15.36 -7.60
CA LYS A 163 18.31 -15.10 -6.37
C LYS A 163 19.82 -15.07 -6.65
N GLU A 164 20.32 -16.00 -7.47
CA GLU A 164 21.73 -16.05 -7.86
C GLU A 164 22.13 -14.80 -8.63
N TYR A 165 21.32 -14.36 -9.58
CA TYR A 165 21.52 -13.12 -10.33
C TYR A 165 21.58 -11.89 -9.41
N LYS A 166 20.59 -11.73 -8.52
CA LYS A 166 20.57 -10.61 -7.57
C LYS A 166 21.82 -10.58 -6.70
N LYS A 167 22.29 -11.75 -6.25
CA LYS A 167 23.50 -11.87 -5.44
C LYS A 167 24.77 -11.55 -6.23
N GLU A 168 24.89 -12.06 -7.46
CA GLU A 168 26.08 -11.89 -8.32
C GLU A 168 26.29 -10.42 -8.72
N TYR A 169 25.20 -9.72 -9.06
CA TYR A 169 25.26 -8.34 -9.55
C TYR A 169 24.92 -7.29 -8.48
N ASP A 170 24.84 -7.68 -7.21
CA ASP A 170 24.45 -6.84 -6.08
C ASP A 170 23.14 -6.08 -6.35
N LYS A 171 22.13 -6.78 -6.88
CA LYS A 171 20.84 -6.24 -7.25
C LYS A 171 19.78 -6.55 -6.20
N ARG A 172 18.81 -5.65 -6.11
CA ARG A 172 17.62 -5.75 -5.22
C ARG A 172 16.36 -5.45 -6.00
N ASP A 173 15.29 -6.10 -5.64
CA ASP A 173 13.93 -5.68 -5.96
C ASP A 173 13.28 -4.96 -4.77
N PHE A 174 12.03 -4.55 -4.92
CA PHE A 174 11.30 -3.86 -3.84
C PHE A 174 11.08 -4.74 -2.60
N THR A 175 10.90 -6.04 -2.80
CA THR A 175 10.72 -6.99 -1.69
C THR A 175 12.02 -7.14 -0.91
N ASP A 176 13.16 -7.21 -1.60
CA ASP A 176 14.47 -7.30 -0.96
C ASP A 176 14.77 -6.11 -0.05
N MET A 177 14.33 -4.89 -0.41
CA MET A 177 14.53 -3.72 0.46
C MET A 177 13.94 -3.92 1.86
N ILE A 178 12.75 -4.54 1.93
CA ILE A 178 12.10 -4.83 3.21
C ILE A 178 12.76 -6.03 3.88
N GLN A 179 13.04 -7.11 3.14
CA GLN A 179 13.69 -8.31 3.68
C GLN A 179 15.08 -8.01 4.25
N ASP A 180 15.91 -7.27 3.52
CA ASP A 180 17.26 -6.91 3.96
C ASP A 180 17.21 -6.02 5.20
N PHE A 181 16.24 -5.08 5.27
CA PHE A 181 16.02 -4.26 6.46
C PHE A 181 15.66 -5.12 7.69
N VAL A 182 14.72 -6.03 7.52
CA VAL A 182 14.31 -6.97 8.59
C VAL A 182 15.47 -7.87 9.00
N TYR A 183 16.22 -8.41 8.03
CA TYR A 183 17.36 -9.28 8.28
C TYR A 183 18.49 -8.55 9.03
N GLN A 184 18.78 -7.30 8.66
CA GLN A 184 19.77 -6.48 9.36
C GLN A 184 19.36 -6.23 10.83
N GLY A 185 18.06 -6.18 11.12
CA GLY A 185 17.52 -6.06 12.47
C GLY A 185 17.88 -4.75 13.17
N THR A 186 18.32 -3.72 12.44
CA THR A 186 18.64 -2.39 12.96
C THR A 186 17.77 -1.34 12.30
N ALA A 187 17.43 -0.30 13.06
CA ALA A 187 16.53 0.75 12.63
C ALA A 187 17.07 2.14 13.03
N PRO A 188 16.59 3.22 12.39
CA PRO A 188 16.83 4.57 12.88
C PRO A 188 16.45 4.70 14.35
N SER A 189 17.24 5.46 15.11
CA SER A 189 16.88 5.80 16.49
C SER A 189 15.72 6.79 16.47
N ILE A 190 14.50 6.30 16.67
CA ILE A 190 13.26 7.07 16.73
C ILE A 190 12.62 6.96 18.12
N ASP A 191 11.93 7.99 18.55
CA ASP A 191 11.17 8.02 19.80
C ASP A 191 9.68 7.77 19.55
N VAL A 192 9.21 8.12 18.35
CA VAL A 192 7.81 8.05 17.94
C VAL A 192 7.69 7.36 16.58
N LEU A 193 6.81 6.39 16.50
CA LEU A 193 6.46 5.70 15.26
C LEU A 193 4.97 5.87 14.97
N ILE A 194 4.65 6.40 13.82
CA ILE A 194 3.29 6.54 13.32
C ILE A 194 3.17 5.73 12.03
N VAL A 195 2.19 4.83 11.99
CA VAL A 195 1.92 3.93 10.86
C VAL A 195 0.55 4.24 10.30
N ASP A 196 0.49 4.87 9.14
CA ASP A 196 -0.75 5.18 8.43
C ASP A 196 -1.09 4.10 7.39
N GLU A 197 -2.38 3.91 7.11
CA GLU A 197 -2.94 2.87 6.24
C GLU A 197 -2.43 1.47 6.60
N ALA A 198 -2.33 1.19 7.90
CA ALA A 198 -1.73 -0.04 8.43
C ALA A 198 -2.51 -1.32 8.04
N GLN A 199 -3.78 -1.21 7.65
CA GLN A 199 -4.59 -2.32 7.15
C GLN A 199 -4.09 -2.88 5.81
N ASP A 200 -3.27 -2.13 5.06
CA ASP A 200 -2.74 -2.55 3.75
C ASP A 200 -1.34 -3.17 3.83
N LEU A 201 -0.80 -3.34 5.03
CA LEU A 201 0.53 -3.91 5.23
C LEU A 201 0.53 -5.43 5.08
N THR A 202 1.52 -5.95 4.36
CA THR A 202 1.82 -7.38 4.27
C THR A 202 2.50 -7.87 5.53
N LYS A 203 2.58 -9.19 5.73
CA LYS A 203 3.27 -9.78 6.88
C LYS A 203 4.73 -9.36 6.97
N LEU A 204 5.46 -9.36 5.85
CA LEU A 204 6.85 -8.89 5.78
C LEU A 204 6.99 -7.40 6.17
N GLN A 205 6.03 -6.56 5.78
CA GLN A 205 6.02 -5.15 6.16
C GLN A 205 5.74 -4.97 7.65
N TRP A 206 4.89 -5.83 8.25
CA TRP A 206 4.72 -5.88 9.70
C TRP A 206 6.01 -6.28 10.42
N SER A 207 6.76 -7.26 9.89
CA SER A 207 8.09 -7.60 10.43
C SER A 207 9.05 -6.40 10.39
N MET A 208 8.97 -5.55 9.36
CA MET A 208 9.73 -4.28 9.32
C MET A 208 9.24 -3.27 10.37
N ILE A 209 7.93 -3.15 10.58
CA ILE A 209 7.37 -2.31 11.66
C ILE A 209 7.89 -2.78 13.02
N ASP A 210 7.96 -4.09 13.27
CA ASP A 210 8.48 -4.63 14.53
C ASP A 210 9.95 -4.26 14.75
N VAL A 211 10.76 -4.20 13.69
CA VAL A 211 12.15 -3.72 13.80
C VAL A 211 12.19 -2.21 14.09
N LEU A 212 11.39 -1.40 13.41
CA LEU A 212 11.29 0.05 13.66
C LEU A 212 10.84 0.35 15.10
N LYS A 213 9.89 -0.43 15.58
CA LYS A 213 9.29 -0.30 16.92
C LYS A 213 10.30 -0.51 18.05
N GLN A 214 11.38 -1.27 17.84
CA GLN A 214 12.36 -1.58 18.91
C GLN A 214 12.97 -0.33 19.56
N SER A 215 13.11 0.77 18.82
CA SER A 215 13.65 2.04 19.36
C SER A 215 12.57 3.01 19.81
N ALA A 216 11.31 2.83 19.38
CA ALA A 216 10.23 3.75 19.66
C ALA A 216 9.71 3.63 21.11
N LYS A 217 9.38 4.77 21.70
CA LYS A 217 8.75 4.87 23.03
C LYS A 217 7.23 4.87 22.92
N ARG A 218 6.71 5.43 21.83
CA ARG A 218 5.28 5.59 21.54
C ARG A 218 5.00 5.19 20.09
N VAL A 219 3.91 4.45 19.88
CA VAL A 219 3.53 3.94 18.57
C VAL A 219 2.04 4.16 18.31
N TRP A 220 1.69 4.72 17.16
CA TRP A 220 0.33 4.85 16.68
C TRP A 220 0.16 4.13 15.36
N TYR A 221 -0.86 3.29 15.33
CA TYR A 221 -1.31 2.64 14.10
C TYR A 221 -2.64 3.25 13.69
N ALA A 222 -2.81 3.58 12.43
CA ALA A 222 -4.09 4.04 11.91
C ALA A 222 -4.47 3.30 10.64
N GLY A 223 -5.76 2.99 10.51
CA GLY A 223 -6.27 2.30 9.35
C GLY A 223 -7.78 2.03 9.41
N ASP A 224 -8.26 1.31 8.41
CA ASP A 224 -9.64 0.85 8.33
C ASP A 224 -9.68 -0.57 7.75
N ASP A 225 -9.91 -1.57 8.58
CA ASP A 225 -10.01 -2.96 8.18
C ASP A 225 -11.11 -3.22 7.14
N ASP A 226 -12.18 -2.42 7.14
CA ASP A 226 -13.24 -2.50 6.13
C ASP A 226 -12.78 -2.02 4.73
N GLN A 227 -11.66 -1.29 4.64
CA GLN A 227 -11.06 -0.82 3.41
C GLN A 227 -9.87 -1.68 2.92
N ALA A 228 -9.55 -2.76 3.60
CA ALA A 228 -8.46 -3.66 3.22
C ALA A 228 -8.81 -4.49 1.98
N ILE A 229 -8.55 -3.95 0.80
CA ILE A 229 -8.88 -4.57 -0.50
C ILE A 229 -7.71 -5.28 -1.17
N HIS A 230 -6.52 -5.27 -0.54
CA HIS A 230 -5.28 -5.82 -1.09
C HIS A 230 -4.92 -7.22 -0.56
N ALA A 231 -5.90 -7.99 -0.04
CA ALA A 231 -5.69 -9.34 0.50
C ALA A 231 -4.96 -10.27 -0.50
N TRP A 232 -5.21 -10.14 -1.78
CA TRP A 232 -4.54 -10.90 -2.85
C TRP A 232 -3.03 -10.63 -2.95
N ASN A 233 -2.54 -9.53 -2.39
CA ASN A 233 -1.13 -9.15 -2.35
C ASN A 233 -0.42 -9.57 -1.05
N GLY A 234 -1.05 -10.38 -0.21
CA GLY A 234 -0.47 -10.86 1.04
C GLY A 234 -0.65 -9.94 2.24
N VAL A 235 -1.61 -9.01 2.17
CA VAL A 235 -1.99 -8.13 3.28
C VAL A 235 -2.50 -8.94 4.47
N ASP A 236 -2.09 -8.59 5.66
CA ASP A 236 -2.47 -9.23 6.92
C ASP A 236 -3.34 -8.32 7.79
N VAL A 237 -4.63 -8.27 7.47
CA VAL A 237 -5.62 -7.47 8.21
C VAL A 237 -5.77 -7.91 9.66
N LYS A 238 -5.58 -9.21 9.94
CA LYS A 238 -5.65 -9.73 11.32
C LYS A 238 -4.52 -9.18 12.18
N ASN A 239 -3.33 -9.04 11.60
CA ASN A 239 -2.20 -8.43 12.30
C ASN A 239 -2.49 -6.97 12.62
N PHE A 240 -3.06 -6.21 11.67
CA PHE A 240 -3.52 -4.85 11.93
C PHE A 240 -4.51 -4.79 13.10
N MET A 241 -5.59 -5.59 13.08
CA MET A 241 -6.61 -5.57 14.14
C MET A 241 -6.08 -5.98 15.51
N ASN A 242 -5.01 -6.78 15.55
CA ASN A 242 -4.41 -7.29 16.80
C ASN A 242 -3.11 -6.56 17.19
N SER A 243 -2.73 -5.51 16.48
CA SER A 243 -1.45 -4.80 16.69
C SER A 243 -1.35 -4.15 18.06
N CYS A 244 -2.48 -3.73 18.64
CA CYS A 244 -2.55 -3.09 19.94
C CYS A 244 -3.91 -3.32 20.60
N SER A 245 -3.95 -3.39 21.94
CA SER A 245 -5.19 -3.54 22.71
C SER A 245 -5.84 -2.20 23.08
N ASN A 246 -5.09 -1.09 23.02
CA ASN A 246 -5.62 0.25 23.24
C ASN A 246 -6.21 0.77 21.92
N ILE A 247 -7.53 0.72 21.80
CA ILE A 247 -8.25 1.00 20.55
C ILE A 247 -9.00 2.33 20.67
N ARG A 248 -8.87 3.19 19.67
CA ARG A 248 -9.65 4.39 19.45
C ARG A 248 -10.41 4.31 18.13
N ILE A 249 -11.69 4.61 18.13
CA ILE A 249 -12.51 4.68 16.91
C ILE A 249 -12.84 6.15 16.62
N LEU A 250 -12.57 6.60 15.39
CA LEU A 250 -13.02 7.89 14.89
C LEU A 250 -14.42 7.70 14.31
N ASP A 251 -15.43 8.17 15.01
CA ASP A 251 -16.83 7.84 14.77
C ASP A 251 -17.58 8.85 13.88
N GLN A 252 -16.94 9.92 13.44
CA GLN A 252 -17.56 10.93 12.58
C GLN A 252 -16.89 11.03 11.22
N SER A 253 -17.64 10.78 10.16
CA SER A 253 -17.19 11.07 8.79
C SER A 253 -17.51 12.51 8.39
N TYR A 254 -16.55 13.18 7.79
CA TYR A 254 -16.67 14.51 7.20
C TYR A 254 -16.82 14.46 5.67
N ARG A 255 -16.93 13.28 5.11
CA ARG A 255 -16.95 13.05 3.66
C ARG A 255 -18.20 12.34 3.18
N VAL A 256 -18.59 11.26 3.83
CA VAL A 256 -19.58 10.31 3.34
C VAL A 256 -21.00 10.79 3.62
N PRO A 257 -21.86 10.98 2.59
CA PRO A 257 -23.27 11.33 2.75
C PRO A 257 -24.10 10.18 3.35
N MET A 258 -25.30 10.50 3.89
CA MET A 258 -26.18 9.54 4.57
C MET A 258 -26.61 8.37 3.67
N SER A 259 -27.02 8.65 2.43
CA SER A 259 -27.44 7.58 1.49
C SER A 259 -26.31 6.61 1.13
N VAL A 260 -25.10 7.13 0.91
CA VAL A 260 -23.91 6.31 0.63
C VAL A 260 -23.51 5.49 1.86
N HIS A 261 -23.54 6.11 3.06
CA HIS A 261 -23.27 5.42 4.32
C HIS A 261 -24.23 4.25 4.54
N SER A 262 -25.54 4.45 4.32
CA SER A 262 -26.54 3.40 4.51
C SER A 262 -26.27 2.15 3.65
N ILE A 263 -25.73 2.33 2.44
CA ILE A 263 -25.39 1.21 1.57
C ILE A 263 -24.07 0.58 1.99
N ALA A 264 -23.06 1.41 2.27
CA ALA A 264 -21.75 0.94 2.74
C ALA A 264 -21.88 0.10 4.01
N ASP A 265 -22.67 0.54 5.00
CA ASP A 265 -22.93 -0.18 6.24
C ASP A 265 -23.55 -1.57 6.01
N LYS A 266 -24.48 -1.68 5.05
CA LYS A 266 -25.06 -2.99 4.66
C LYS A 266 -24.02 -3.94 4.01
N ILE A 267 -23.05 -3.37 3.30
CA ILE A 267 -22.01 -4.16 2.62
C ILE A 267 -20.97 -4.64 3.63
N VAL A 268 -20.44 -3.73 4.47
CA VAL A 268 -19.38 -4.08 5.42
C VAL A 268 -19.84 -5.07 6.49
N LYS A 269 -21.11 -5.07 6.85
CA LYS A 269 -21.73 -6.06 7.76
C LYS A 269 -21.66 -7.52 7.25
N ARG A 270 -21.32 -7.73 5.96
CA ARG A 270 -21.10 -9.07 5.38
C ARG A 270 -19.65 -9.55 5.52
N ILE A 271 -18.76 -8.71 6.00
CA ILE A 271 -17.35 -9.08 6.23
C ILE A 271 -17.29 -9.85 7.56
N ASP A 272 -16.82 -11.10 7.50
CA ASP A 272 -16.76 -11.97 8.68
C ASP A 272 -15.69 -11.53 9.68
N VAL A 273 -14.52 -11.11 9.17
CA VAL A 273 -13.36 -10.73 9.98
C VAL A 273 -13.20 -9.22 9.91
N ARG A 274 -13.74 -8.52 10.89
CA ARG A 274 -13.66 -7.06 11.00
C ARG A 274 -13.78 -6.59 12.45
N GLN A 275 -13.23 -5.39 12.74
CA GLN A 275 -13.52 -4.65 13.97
C GLN A 275 -14.95 -4.10 13.90
N LYS A 276 -15.78 -4.45 14.88
CA LYS A 276 -17.10 -3.83 14.99
C LYS A 276 -16.92 -2.36 15.36
N LYS A 277 -17.42 -1.48 14.51
CA LYS A 277 -17.37 -0.03 14.68
C LYS A 277 -18.65 0.60 14.15
N GLU A 278 -19.15 1.57 14.88
CA GLU A 278 -20.27 2.42 14.47
C GLU A 278 -19.71 3.81 14.20
N TRP A 279 -20.19 4.44 13.14
CA TRP A 279 -19.76 5.77 12.76
C TRP A 279 -20.88 6.54 12.06
N ASN A 280 -20.79 7.86 12.11
CA ASN A 280 -21.80 8.76 11.60
C ASN A 280 -21.39 9.32 10.23
N PRO A 281 -22.31 9.40 9.26
CA PRO A 281 -22.11 10.12 8.00
C PRO A 281 -22.12 11.64 8.23
N THR A 282 -21.88 12.40 7.17
CA THR A 282 -22.17 13.84 7.17
C THR A 282 -23.68 14.10 7.22
N THR A 283 -24.07 15.36 7.49
CA THR A 283 -25.47 15.80 7.42
C THR A 283 -26.04 15.90 6.00
N ARG A 284 -25.19 15.73 4.97
CA ARG A 284 -25.63 15.73 3.57
C ARG A 284 -26.38 14.44 3.24
N GLU A 285 -27.49 14.56 2.57
CA GLU A 285 -28.27 13.38 2.19
C GLU A 285 -27.53 12.53 1.13
N GLY A 286 -27.04 13.17 0.08
CA GLY A 286 -26.46 12.49 -1.08
C GLY A 286 -27.51 11.79 -1.92
N LEU A 287 -27.06 11.20 -3.03
CA LEU A 287 -27.87 10.40 -3.93
C LEU A 287 -27.12 9.12 -4.31
N VAL A 288 -27.83 8.00 -4.34
CA VAL A 288 -27.33 6.75 -4.92
C VAL A 288 -28.34 6.24 -5.92
N ASP A 289 -27.89 6.09 -7.15
CA ASP A 289 -28.71 5.62 -8.27
C ASP A 289 -28.13 4.34 -8.86
N TYR A 290 -28.95 3.53 -9.52
CA TYR A 290 -28.58 2.25 -10.07
C TYR A 290 -28.91 2.20 -11.55
N HIS A 291 -27.89 1.94 -12.38
CA HIS A 291 -28.02 1.78 -13.82
C HIS A 291 -27.59 0.38 -14.24
N MET A 292 -28.26 -0.19 -15.25
CA MET A 292 -27.89 -1.49 -15.79
C MET A 292 -26.60 -1.44 -16.58
N ASN A 293 -26.34 -0.32 -17.22
CA ASN A 293 -25.12 -0.08 -17.99
C ASN A 293 -24.54 1.28 -17.61
N TRP A 294 -23.21 1.37 -17.58
CA TRP A 294 -22.52 2.59 -17.23
C TRP A 294 -22.78 3.75 -18.21
N TYR A 295 -23.06 3.44 -19.48
CA TYR A 295 -23.37 4.45 -20.52
C TYR A 295 -24.80 4.99 -20.43
N ASP A 296 -25.63 4.46 -19.53
CA ASP A 296 -26.95 5.04 -19.22
C ASP A 296 -26.82 6.19 -18.19
N VAL A 297 -25.63 6.43 -17.67
CA VAL A 297 -25.33 7.52 -16.74
C VAL A 297 -24.99 8.76 -17.55
N ASP A 298 -25.74 9.83 -17.34
CA ASP A 298 -25.43 11.16 -17.91
C ASP A 298 -24.21 11.75 -17.16
N ILE A 299 -23.10 11.87 -17.88
CA ILE A 299 -21.85 12.42 -17.36
C ILE A 299 -21.46 13.74 -18.04
N ASP A 300 -22.33 14.34 -18.82
CA ASP A 300 -22.06 15.57 -19.58
C ASP A 300 -21.83 16.79 -18.68
N GLU A 301 -22.40 16.78 -17.50
CA GLU A 301 -22.24 17.85 -16.53
C GLU A 301 -21.57 17.38 -15.25
N GLY A 302 -20.77 18.25 -14.65
CA GLY A 302 -20.13 18.02 -13.33
C GLY A 302 -18.74 17.41 -13.42
N SER A 303 -18.27 16.90 -12.29
CA SER A 303 -16.97 16.22 -12.15
C SER A 303 -17.19 14.78 -11.72
N TRP A 304 -16.76 13.86 -12.52
CA TRP A 304 -17.02 12.43 -12.35
C TRP A 304 -15.74 11.65 -12.06
N THR A 305 -15.83 10.71 -11.12
CA THR A 305 -14.82 9.68 -10.92
C THR A 305 -15.40 8.34 -11.27
N ILE A 306 -14.83 7.67 -12.27
CA ILE A 306 -15.28 6.35 -12.73
C ILE A 306 -14.33 5.29 -12.21
N MET A 307 -14.86 4.31 -11.48
CA MET A 307 -14.10 3.20 -10.92
C MET A 307 -14.67 1.87 -11.42
N ALA A 308 -13.79 0.90 -11.62
CA ALA A 308 -14.20 -0.46 -11.96
C ALA A 308 -13.34 -1.51 -11.24
N ARG A 309 -13.85 -2.73 -11.15
CA ARG A 309 -13.21 -3.85 -10.44
C ARG A 309 -11.84 -4.24 -11.04
N THR A 310 -11.66 -4.07 -12.34
CA THR A 310 -10.43 -4.47 -13.05
C THR A 310 -10.01 -3.43 -14.09
N ASN A 311 -8.70 -3.34 -14.34
CA ASN A 311 -8.14 -2.48 -15.38
C ASN A 311 -8.72 -2.80 -16.78
N LYS A 312 -9.11 -4.05 -17.06
CA LYS A 312 -9.75 -4.44 -18.32
C LYS A 312 -11.10 -3.73 -18.51
N ILE A 313 -11.88 -3.58 -17.44
CA ILE A 313 -13.15 -2.85 -17.48
C ILE A 313 -12.88 -1.36 -17.65
N VAL A 314 -11.94 -0.80 -16.87
CA VAL A 314 -11.54 0.61 -17.00
C VAL A 314 -11.12 0.93 -18.44
N SER A 315 -10.28 0.10 -19.06
CA SER A 315 -9.83 0.33 -20.45
C SER A 315 -10.97 0.31 -21.47
N LYS A 316 -12.02 -0.50 -21.24
CA LYS A 316 -13.22 -0.46 -22.09
C LYS A 316 -14.01 0.84 -21.96
N ILE A 317 -14.14 1.32 -20.71
CA ILE A 317 -14.81 2.59 -20.43
C ILE A 317 -14.00 3.74 -21.03
N GLU A 318 -12.69 3.73 -20.86
CA GLU A 318 -11.75 4.70 -21.43
C GLU A 318 -11.87 4.80 -22.96
N THR A 319 -11.94 3.65 -23.65
CA THR A 319 -12.15 3.63 -25.09
C THR A 319 -13.47 4.31 -25.48
N ASN A 320 -14.53 4.01 -24.77
CA ASN A 320 -15.84 4.61 -25.04
C ASN A 320 -15.85 6.12 -24.75
N LEU A 321 -15.25 6.58 -23.66
CA LEU A 321 -15.13 8.01 -23.34
C LEU A 321 -14.40 8.76 -24.47
N ARG A 322 -13.31 8.19 -24.98
CA ARG A 322 -12.53 8.75 -26.08
C ARG A 322 -13.33 8.81 -27.37
N ASP A 323 -14.03 7.72 -27.70
CA ASP A 323 -14.81 7.63 -28.92
C ASP A 323 -16.00 8.62 -28.93
N ASN A 324 -16.49 9.02 -27.75
CA ASN A 324 -17.54 10.03 -27.56
C ASN A 324 -16.99 11.45 -27.29
N GLY A 325 -15.68 11.65 -27.33
CA GLY A 325 -15.06 12.97 -27.21
C GLY A 325 -14.97 13.53 -25.79
N TYR A 326 -15.13 12.70 -24.76
CA TYR A 326 -14.94 13.15 -23.38
C TYR A 326 -13.46 13.34 -23.06
N LEU A 327 -13.15 14.45 -22.38
CA LEU A 327 -11.84 14.66 -21.78
C LEU A 327 -11.79 13.93 -20.44
N TYR A 328 -10.79 13.11 -20.24
CA TYR A 328 -10.62 12.36 -18.99
C TYR A 328 -9.14 12.27 -18.61
N GLU A 329 -8.91 12.05 -17.34
CA GLU A 329 -7.61 11.72 -16.80
C GLU A 329 -7.66 10.29 -16.24
N ARG A 330 -6.71 9.46 -16.62
CA ARG A 330 -6.54 8.15 -15.98
C ARG A 330 -5.57 8.29 -14.82
N PHE A 331 -5.94 7.82 -13.64
CA PHE A 331 -5.08 7.87 -12.45
C PHE A 331 -3.69 7.31 -12.77
N GLY A 332 -2.67 8.16 -12.63
CA GLY A 332 -1.27 7.84 -12.95
C GLY A 332 -0.87 7.96 -14.43
N GLN A 333 -1.74 8.37 -15.32
CA GLN A 333 -1.43 8.63 -16.74
C GLN A 333 -2.23 9.86 -17.22
N VAL A 334 -1.54 10.83 -17.79
CA VAL A 334 -2.20 11.92 -18.53
C VAL A 334 -2.46 11.39 -19.94
N SER A 335 -3.72 11.25 -20.34
CA SER A 335 -4.08 11.01 -21.75
C SER A 335 -4.46 12.32 -22.39
N PHE A 336 -3.80 12.64 -23.48
CA PHE A 336 -4.15 13.75 -24.36
C PHE A 336 -5.08 13.25 -25.45
#